data_de8d40deecdb45690217e2c2900937e4
#
_entry.id   de8d40deecdb45690217e2c2900937e4
#
_cell.length_a   1.000
_cell.length_b   1.000
_cell.length_c   1.000
_cell.angle_alpha   90.00
_cell.angle_beta   90.00
_cell.angle_gamma   90.00
#
_symmetry.space_group_name_H-M   'P 1'
#
loop_
_entity.id
_entity.type
_entity.pdbx_description
1 polymer ?
#
loop_
_entity_poly.entity_id
_entity_poly.type
_entity_poly.pdbx_seq_one_letter_code
_entity_poly.pdbx_strand_id
1 'polypeptide(L)' 'MYSYIKGELSEIVAENHIVVENGGIGYNIYIPGQVLSLLPGVGEEVKIYTYLCVREDAFILYGFLTRDDLLSLIHI' A
#
# COMPACT_ATOMS: atom_id res chain seq x y z
N MET A 1 8.60 5.85 9.84
CA MET A 1 8.22 6.93 8.92
C MET A 1 7.03 6.51 8.06
N TYR A 2 6.09 7.37 7.90
CA TYR A 2 4.94 7.10 7.04
C TYR A 2 4.70 8.26 6.08
N SER A 3 4.29 7.92 4.87
CA SER A 3 4.01 8.87 3.82
C SER A 3 2.97 8.23 2.89
N TYR A 4 3.00 8.56 1.61
CA TYR A 4 2.07 7.98 0.67
C TYR A 4 2.77 7.71 -0.65
N ILE A 5 2.17 6.82 -1.44
CA ILE A 5 2.56 6.58 -2.81
C ILE A 5 1.33 6.77 -3.67
N LYS A 6 1.46 7.61 -4.68
CA LYS A 6 0.39 7.87 -5.65
C LYS A 6 0.85 7.38 -7.00
N GLY A 7 0.06 6.53 -7.62
CA GLY A 7 0.40 5.99 -8.93
C GLY A 7 -0.71 5.10 -9.46
N GLU A 8 -0.37 4.32 -10.46
CA GLU A 8 -1.33 3.40 -11.08
C GLU A 8 -1.36 2.08 -10.32
N LEU A 9 -2.55 1.60 -10.01
CA LEU A 9 -2.71 0.25 -9.46
C LEU A 9 -2.40 -0.74 -10.57
N SER A 10 -1.20 -1.27 -10.55
CA SER A 10 -0.69 -2.09 -11.63
C SER A 10 -1.18 -3.52 -11.56
N GLU A 11 -1.22 -4.09 -10.35
CA GLU A 11 -1.72 -5.45 -10.21
C GLU A 11 -2.07 -5.75 -8.74
N ILE A 12 -2.97 -6.71 -8.57
CA ILE A 12 -3.31 -7.27 -7.28
C ILE A 12 -2.71 -8.67 -7.24
N VAL A 13 -1.65 -8.85 -6.44
CA VAL A 13 -0.84 -10.05 -6.49
C VAL A 13 -1.44 -11.19 -5.67
N ALA A 14 -2.01 -10.87 -4.52
CA ALA A 14 -2.55 -11.87 -3.62
C ALA A 14 -3.59 -11.19 -2.73
N GLU A 15 -4.09 -11.94 -1.76
CA GLU A 15 -5.15 -11.44 -0.89
C GLU A 15 -4.77 -10.20 -0.10
N ASN A 16 -3.48 -9.94 0.03
CA ASN A 16 -2.98 -8.85 0.88
C ASN A 16 -1.84 -8.06 0.25
N HIS A 17 -1.67 -8.16 -1.07
CA HIS A 17 -0.59 -7.47 -1.78
C HIS A 17 -1.12 -6.74 -3.00
N ILE A 18 -0.60 -5.55 -3.23
CA ILE A 18 -0.81 -4.84 -4.49
C ILE A 18 0.52 -4.29 -4.98
N VAL A 19 0.56 -3.98 -6.27
CA VAL A 19 1.70 -3.27 -6.87
C VAL A 19 1.17 -1.95 -7.40
N VAL A 20 1.76 -0.85 -6.93
CA VAL A 20 1.46 0.49 -7.42
C VAL A 20 2.67 0.99 -8.19
N GLU A 21 2.45 1.38 -9.43
CA GLU A 21 3.52 1.86 -10.28
C GLU A 21 3.58 3.39 -10.26
N ASN A 22 4.76 3.91 -10.01
CA ASN A 22 5.01 5.34 -10.05
C ASN A 22 6.38 5.57 -10.67
N GLY A 23 6.42 6.34 -11.75
CA GLY A 23 7.68 6.68 -12.41
C GLY A 23 8.43 5.49 -12.96
N GLY A 24 7.75 4.45 -13.38
CA GLY A 24 8.37 3.24 -13.90
C GLY A 24 8.82 2.24 -12.84
N ILE A 25 8.53 2.53 -11.56
CA ILE A 25 8.88 1.64 -10.46
C ILE A 25 7.59 1.05 -9.89
N GLY A 26 7.55 -0.28 -9.74
CA GLY A 26 6.44 -0.96 -9.10
C GLY A 26 6.72 -1.16 -7.62
N TYR A 27 5.90 -0.56 -6.78
CA TYR A 27 6.02 -0.69 -5.32
C TYR A 27 5.09 -1.78 -4.83
N ASN A 28 5.65 -2.76 -4.15
CA ASN A 28 4.90 -3.87 -3.59
C ASN A 28 4.43 -3.49 -2.19
N ILE A 29 3.12 -3.40 -1.99
CA ILE A 29 2.54 -2.87 -0.77
C ILE A 29 1.59 -3.89 -0.17
N TYR A 30 1.76 -4.17 1.13
CA TYR A 30 0.83 -5.00 1.89
C TYR A 30 -0.40 -4.19 2.27
N ILE A 31 -1.57 -4.73 1.98
CA ILE A 31 -2.86 -4.08 2.22
C ILE A 31 -3.74 -5.03 3.02
N PRO A 32 -4.41 -4.57 4.10
CA PRO A 32 -5.39 -5.41 4.79
C PRO A 32 -6.51 -5.83 3.85
N GLY A 33 -7.04 -7.03 4.04
CA GLY A 33 -8.08 -7.56 3.17
C GLY A 33 -9.30 -6.67 3.03
N GLN A 34 -9.71 -6.03 4.12
CA GLN A 34 -10.85 -5.12 4.08
C GLN A 34 -10.58 -3.87 3.23
N VAL A 35 -9.33 -3.43 3.18
CA VAL A 35 -8.96 -2.28 2.35
C VAL A 35 -8.91 -2.70 0.88
N LEU A 36 -8.48 -3.93 0.63
CA LEU A 36 -8.37 -4.46 -0.73
C LEU A 36 -9.70 -4.37 -1.48
N SER A 37 -10.80 -4.63 -0.79
CA SER A 37 -12.13 -4.60 -1.41
C SER A 37 -12.59 -3.19 -1.76
N LEU A 38 -11.93 -2.17 -1.23
CA LEU A 38 -12.26 -0.77 -1.47
C LEU A 38 -11.41 -0.13 -2.56
N LEU A 39 -10.45 -0.86 -3.10
CA LEU A 39 -9.55 -0.32 -4.12
C LEU A 39 -10.26 -0.16 -5.46
N PRO A 40 -9.79 0.80 -6.29
CA PRO A 40 -10.30 0.92 -7.65
C PRO A 40 -9.82 -0.25 -8.51
N GLY A 41 -10.26 -0.29 -9.75
CA GLY A 41 -9.83 -1.34 -10.66
C GLY A 41 -8.37 -1.23 -11.04
N VAL A 42 -7.78 -2.35 -11.44
CA VAL A 42 -6.43 -2.37 -11.97
C VAL A 42 -6.36 -1.44 -13.18
N GLY A 43 -5.32 -0.63 -13.23
CA GLY A 43 -5.12 0.37 -14.28
C GLY A 43 -5.54 1.77 -13.87
N GLU A 44 -6.21 1.93 -12.74
CA GLU A 44 -6.64 3.25 -12.28
C GLU A 44 -5.66 3.84 -11.30
N GLU A 45 -5.67 5.16 -11.18
CA GLU A 45 -4.81 5.87 -10.24
C GLU A 45 -5.29 5.66 -8.81
N VAL A 46 -4.33 5.47 -7.92
CA VAL A 46 -4.63 5.26 -6.50
C VAL A 46 -3.58 5.99 -5.66
N LYS A 47 -4.01 6.44 -4.49
CA LYS A 47 -3.11 7.03 -3.49
C LYS A 47 -3.17 6.16 -2.24
N ILE A 48 -2.04 5.59 -1.88
CA ILE A 48 -1.95 4.68 -0.73
C ILE A 48 -1.05 5.32 0.32
N TYR A 49 -1.56 5.48 1.53
CA TYR A 49 -0.76 5.93 2.66
C TYR A 49 0.05 4.74 3.17
N THR A 50 1.36 4.90 3.26
CA THR A 50 2.27 3.80 3.49
C THR A 50 3.09 4.00 4.75
N TYR A 51 3.47 2.89 5.36
CA TYR A 51 4.40 2.82 6.48
C TYR A 51 5.47 1.79 6.15
N LEU A 52 6.73 2.21 6.18
CA LEU A 52 7.84 1.30 5.91
C LEU A 52 8.27 0.63 7.20
N CYS A 53 8.13 -0.68 7.25
CA CYS A 53 8.60 -1.49 8.37
C CYS A 53 9.92 -2.13 7.97
N VAL A 54 10.97 -1.80 8.72
CA VAL A 54 12.31 -2.34 8.47
C VAL A 54 12.55 -3.50 9.43
N ARG A 55 12.84 -4.66 8.86
CA ARG A 55 13.18 -5.86 9.62
C ARG A 55 14.61 -6.27 9.29
N GLU A 56 15.16 -7.20 10.04
CA GLU A 56 16.53 -7.64 9.84
C GLU A 56 16.84 -8.09 8.41
N ASP A 57 15.87 -8.73 7.78
CA ASP A 57 16.06 -9.33 6.47
C ASP A 57 15.10 -8.82 5.39
N ALA A 58 14.29 -7.81 5.70
CA ALA A 58 13.29 -7.34 4.74
C ALA A 58 12.82 -5.92 5.03
N PHE A 59 12.36 -5.27 3.95
CA PHE A 59 11.65 -4.01 4.02
C PHE A 59 10.23 -4.29 3.58
N ILE A 60 9.27 -3.94 4.43
CA ILE A 60 7.85 -4.19 4.15
C ILE A 60 7.11 -2.87 4.18
N LEU A 61 6.41 -2.57 3.08
CA LEU A 61 5.53 -1.41 3.01
C LEU A 61 4.11 -1.87 3.34
N TYR A 62 3.53 -1.26 4.37
CA TYR A 62 2.12 -1.46 4.69
C TYR A 62 1.34 -0.27 4.18
N GLY A 63 0.16 -0.49 3.65
CA GLY A 63 -0.62 0.57 3.04
C GLY A 63 -2.08 0.58 3.45
N PHE A 64 -2.65 1.78 3.45
CA PHE A 64 -4.05 2.02 3.76
C PHE A 64 -4.57 3.13 2.87
N LEU A 65 -5.88 3.17 2.68
CA LEU A 65 -6.49 4.20 1.85
C LEU A 65 -6.58 5.55 2.54
N THR A 66 -6.60 5.56 3.88
CA THR A 66 -6.64 6.80 4.63
C THR A 66 -5.49 6.88 5.62
N ARG A 67 -5.09 8.10 5.91
CA ARG A 67 -4.04 8.36 6.88
C ARG A 67 -4.47 7.94 8.29
N ASP A 68 -5.75 8.12 8.60
CA ASP A 68 -6.28 7.75 9.92
C ASP A 68 -6.19 6.25 10.17
N ASP A 69 -6.49 5.46 9.14
CA ASP A 69 -6.39 4.01 9.25
C ASP A 69 -4.94 3.57 9.48
N LEU A 70 -4.01 4.21 8.78
CA LEU A 70 -2.59 3.92 8.98
C LEU A 70 -2.15 4.29 10.40
N LEU A 71 -2.57 5.46 10.88
CA LEU A 71 -2.21 5.91 12.22
C LEU A 71 -2.79 5.00 13.31
N SER A 72 -3.98 4.47 13.09
CA SER A 72 -4.58 3.52 14.02
C SER A 72 -3.72 2.26 14.16
N LEU A 73 -3.16 1.79 13.06
CA LEU A 73 -2.31 0.60 13.09
C LEU A 73 -1.02 0.84 13.87
N ILE A 74 -0.36 1.94 13.62
CA ILE A 74 0.96 2.19 14.21
C ILE A 74 0.90 2.78 15.62
N HIS A 75 -0.28 3.13 16.08
CA HIS A 75 -0.47 3.71 17.41
C HIS A 75 -0.73 2.66 18.47
N ILE A 76 -0.86 1.44 18.08
CA ILE A 76 -1.13 0.34 19.03
C ILE A 76 0.18 -0.17 19.66
#